data_3d66ad86e38244aaabadc0e8a809616c
#
_entry.id   3d66ad86e38244aaabadc0e8a809616c
#
_cell.length_a   1.000
_cell.length_b   1.000
_cell.length_c   1.000
_cell.angle_alpha   90.00
_cell.angle_beta   90.00
_cell.angle_gamma   90.00
#
_symmetry.space_group_name_H-M   'P 1'
#
loop_
_entity.id
_entity.type
_entity.pdbx_description
1 polymer ?
#
loop_
_entity_poly.entity_id
_entity_poly.type
_entity_poly.pdbx_seq_one_letter_code
_entity_poly.pdbx_strand_id
1 'polypeptide(L)'
;KTGVTVGKDLNFSGLWKEGYTSIFIAVGTHKSQKLKIEGGDLKGVIHALDFLWSVNCGEKMEIGKTVVVIGGGNVATDAAKTALRLGAEKVTILYRRSREEMPANPWEVKEAEDEGVKIEFLVAPKKILGENGRVSAVECVRMQLGELDESGRRKPIPMEGSEFTREMDMVILAIGEAPDLEFLPKEIELSEDGTVWVNPITMETSLQGVFAGGDAVTGPASVIEAIRAGKCAAESIENYLKSLGG
;
A
#
# COMPACT_ATOMS: atom_id res chain seq x y z
N LYS A 1 18.68 12.82 -11.62
CA LYS A 1 19.59 11.66 -11.53
C LYS A 1 18.70 10.41 -11.38
N THR A 2 18.88 9.42 -12.21
CA THR A 2 18.25 8.09 -12.10
C THR A 2 19.26 7.07 -11.57
N GLY A 3 18.77 5.93 -11.03
CA GLY A 3 19.65 4.91 -10.46
C GLY A 3 20.35 5.35 -9.16
N VAL A 4 19.78 6.32 -8.44
CA VAL A 4 20.31 6.83 -7.16
C VAL A 4 19.27 6.61 -6.07
N THR A 5 19.66 5.92 -5.01
CA THR A 5 18.84 5.67 -3.84
C THR A 5 19.31 6.55 -2.68
N VAL A 6 18.43 7.44 -2.21
CA VAL A 6 18.72 8.24 -1.00
C VAL A 6 18.73 7.32 0.21
N GLY A 7 19.72 7.50 1.07
CA GLY A 7 19.99 6.62 2.21
C GLY A 7 21.05 5.54 1.90
N LYS A 8 21.28 5.20 0.62
CA LYS A 8 22.29 4.23 0.19
C LYS A 8 23.41 4.88 -0.63
N ASP A 9 23.06 5.47 -1.76
CA ASP A 9 24.02 6.09 -2.70
C ASP A 9 24.26 7.56 -2.37
N LEU A 10 23.30 8.21 -1.74
CA LEU A 10 23.32 9.61 -1.34
C LEU A 10 22.66 9.77 0.05
N ASN A 11 23.40 10.32 1.00
CA ASN A 11 22.84 10.65 2.31
C ASN A 11 21.97 11.90 2.23
N PHE A 12 20.91 11.96 3.01
CA PHE A 12 20.04 13.12 3.09
C PHE A 12 20.83 14.41 3.40
N SER A 13 21.74 14.36 4.38
CA SER A 13 22.64 15.48 4.70
C SER A 13 23.64 15.83 3.59
N GLY A 14 23.89 14.91 2.67
CA GLY A 14 24.74 15.14 1.50
C GLY A 14 24.13 16.15 0.53
N LEU A 15 22.81 16.23 0.44
CA LEU A 15 22.11 17.21 -0.39
C LEU A 15 22.45 18.65 0.00
N TRP A 16 22.49 18.94 1.30
CA TRP A 16 22.93 20.26 1.79
C TRP A 16 24.37 20.58 1.41
N LYS A 17 25.26 19.57 1.46
CA LYS A 17 26.68 19.72 1.07
C LYS A 17 26.84 19.94 -0.44
N GLU A 18 25.92 19.44 -1.25
CA GLU A 18 25.87 19.69 -2.70
C GLU A 18 25.33 21.10 -3.04
N GLY A 19 24.94 21.90 -2.02
CA GLY A 19 24.50 23.27 -2.20
C GLY A 19 22.99 23.45 -2.40
N TYR A 20 22.19 22.41 -2.21
CA TYR A 20 20.73 22.57 -2.19
C TYR A 20 20.31 23.31 -0.91
N THR A 21 19.42 24.26 -1.03
CA THR A 21 18.91 25.09 0.07
C THR A 21 17.49 24.72 0.48
N SER A 22 16.83 23.86 -0.27
CA SER A 22 15.53 23.28 0.08
C SER A 22 15.42 21.87 -0.50
N ILE A 23 14.66 21.01 0.18
CA ILE A 23 14.41 19.63 -0.23
C ILE A 23 12.91 19.37 -0.23
N PHE A 24 12.38 18.74 -1.26
CA PHE A 24 10.99 18.27 -1.32
C PHE A 24 10.94 16.76 -1.35
N ILE A 25 10.28 16.15 -0.35
CA ILE A 25 10.10 14.71 -0.21
C ILE A 25 8.78 14.30 -0.86
N ALA A 26 8.85 13.52 -1.94
CA ALA A 26 7.69 13.08 -2.72
C ALA A 26 7.83 11.59 -3.09
N VAL A 27 8.21 10.77 -2.12
CA VAL A 27 8.56 9.36 -2.32
C VAL A 27 7.35 8.42 -2.44
N GLY A 28 6.14 8.90 -2.13
CA GLY A 28 4.92 8.07 -2.17
C GLY A 28 4.91 6.96 -1.12
N THR A 29 4.13 5.90 -1.39
CA THR A 29 3.91 4.75 -0.50
C THR A 29 4.15 3.44 -1.25
N HIS A 30 5.39 3.06 -1.51
CA HIS A 30 5.71 1.84 -2.25
C HIS A 30 6.25 0.69 -1.40
N LYS A 31 6.18 0.78 -0.09
CA LYS A 31 6.51 -0.30 0.83
C LYS A 31 5.25 -1.03 1.23
N SER A 32 5.12 -2.30 0.84
CA SER A 32 3.99 -3.12 1.27
C SER A 32 4.01 -3.33 2.78
N GLN A 33 2.86 -3.14 3.42
CA GLN A 33 2.71 -3.51 4.82
C GLN A 33 2.79 -5.03 4.97
N LYS A 34 3.56 -5.50 5.93
CA LYS A 34 3.74 -6.94 6.17
C LYS A 34 2.59 -7.49 7.00
N LEU A 35 1.86 -8.44 6.45
CA LEU A 35 0.94 -9.25 7.23
C LEU A 35 1.75 -10.28 8.04
N LYS A 36 1.68 -10.18 9.37
CA LYS A 36 2.22 -11.22 10.25
C LYS A 36 1.25 -12.39 10.27
N ILE A 37 1.33 -13.25 9.27
CA ILE A 37 0.52 -14.47 9.13
C ILE A 37 1.45 -15.66 8.96
N GLU A 38 1.12 -16.76 9.61
CA GLU A 38 1.87 -18.02 9.45
C GLU A 38 1.77 -18.49 8.00
N GLY A 39 2.90 -18.87 7.40
CA GLY A 39 2.99 -19.27 5.99
C GLY A 39 3.09 -18.10 5.00
N GLY A 40 3.22 -16.86 5.48
CA GLY A 40 3.34 -15.67 4.60
C GLY A 40 4.64 -15.60 3.80
N ASP A 41 5.62 -16.47 4.08
CA ASP A 41 6.91 -16.62 3.42
C ASP A 41 6.96 -17.81 2.42
N LEU A 42 5.86 -18.55 2.29
CA LEU A 42 5.79 -19.67 1.35
C LEU A 42 5.91 -19.20 -0.11
N LYS A 43 6.53 -20.03 -0.94
CA LYS A 43 6.55 -19.80 -2.40
C LYS A 43 5.11 -19.76 -2.93
N GLY A 44 4.81 -18.76 -3.74
CA GLY A 44 3.45 -18.47 -4.23
C GLY A 44 2.68 -17.46 -3.39
N VAL A 45 3.29 -16.93 -2.31
CA VAL A 45 2.82 -15.74 -1.60
C VAL A 45 3.62 -14.54 -2.08
N ILE A 46 2.96 -13.48 -2.52
CA ILE A 46 3.58 -12.25 -3.03
C ILE A 46 2.82 -11.02 -2.53
N HIS A 47 3.52 -9.91 -2.31
CA HIS A 47 2.85 -8.64 -2.06
C HIS A 47 2.32 -8.01 -3.36
N ALA A 48 1.17 -7.36 -3.28
CA ALA A 48 0.49 -6.81 -4.45
C ALA A 48 1.32 -5.75 -5.18
N LEU A 49 2.05 -4.90 -4.47
CA LEU A 49 2.92 -3.90 -5.11
C LEU A 49 4.06 -4.57 -5.88
N ASP A 50 4.72 -5.58 -5.30
CA ASP A 50 5.81 -6.31 -5.96
C ASP A 50 5.27 -7.05 -7.21
N PHE A 51 4.08 -7.66 -7.08
CA PHE A 51 3.39 -8.31 -8.19
C PHE A 51 3.11 -7.35 -9.34
N LEU A 52 2.44 -6.22 -9.04
CA LEU A 52 2.09 -5.21 -10.04
C LEU A 52 3.33 -4.54 -10.65
N TRP A 53 4.35 -4.30 -9.83
CA TRP A 53 5.63 -3.77 -10.32
C TRP A 53 6.28 -4.71 -11.32
N SER A 54 6.46 -5.98 -10.98
CA SER A 54 7.06 -6.98 -11.86
C SER A 54 6.31 -7.09 -13.20
N VAL A 55 4.97 -7.13 -13.15
CA VAL A 55 4.13 -7.17 -14.35
C VAL A 55 4.33 -5.92 -15.21
N ASN A 56 4.30 -4.73 -14.61
CA ASN A 56 4.46 -3.47 -15.35
C ASN A 56 5.88 -3.28 -15.92
N CYS A 57 6.88 -3.89 -15.30
CA CYS A 57 8.25 -3.96 -15.85
C CYS A 57 8.41 -5.00 -16.95
N GLY A 58 7.38 -5.77 -17.28
CA GLY A 58 7.42 -6.80 -18.31
C GLY A 58 8.13 -8.09 -17.88
N GLU A 59 8.28 -8.31 -16.58
CA GLU A 59 8.84 -9.55 -16.06
C GLU A 59 7.88 -10.71 -16.25
N LYS A 60 8.41 -11.89 -16.62
CA LYS A 60 7.61 -13.11 -16.69
C LYS A 60 7.24 -13.57 -15.29
N MET A 61 5.95 -13.45 -14.98
CA MET A 61 5.40 -13.96 -13.72
C MET A 61 4.71 -15.31 -13.95
N GLU A 62 5.02 -16.30 -13.11
CA GLU A 62 4.23 -17.52 -13.02
C GLU A 62 2.96 -17.24 -12.22
N ILE A 63 1.82 -17.27 -12.88
CA ILE A 63 0.53 -17.09 -12.23
C ILE A 63 -0.07 -18.43 -11.88
N GLY A 64 -0.58 -18.51 -10.65
CA GLY A 64 -1.37 -19.67 -10.22
C GLY A 64 -2.70 -19.76 -10.96
N LYS A 65 -3.26 -20.96 -11.05
CA LYS A 65 -4.60 -21.16 -11.62
C LYS A 65 -5.69 -20.64 -10.70
N THR A 66 -5.53 -20.84 -9.40
CA THR A 66 -6.45 -20.36 -8.36
C THR A 66 -5.72 -19.36 -7.47
N VAL A 67 -6.06 -18.10 -7.64
CA VAL A 67 -5.42 -16.97 -6.95
C VAL A 67 -6.36 -16.39 -5.90
N VAL A 68 -5.83 -16.16 -4.72
CA VAL A 68 -6.51 -15.40 -3.68
C VAL A 68 -5.80 -14.07 -3.47
N VAL A 69 -6.55 -12.99 -3.49
CA VAL A 69 -6.08 -11.65 -3.13
C VAL A 69 -6.64 -11.28 -1.75
N ILE A 70 -5.78 -10.91 -0.82
CA ILE A 70 -6.17 -10.54 0.54
C ILE A 70 -6.10 -9.02 0.67
N GLY A 71 -7.26 -8.37 0.79
CA GLY A 71 -7.37 -6.92 0.90
C GLY A 71 -8.66 -6.37 0.33
N GLY A 72 -8.84 -5.06 0.34
CA GLY A 72 -10.08 -4.42 -0.13
C GLY A 72 -9.89 -3.00 -0.66
N GLY A 73 -8.66 -2.56 -0.88
CA GLY A 73 -8.34 -1.28 -1.53
C GLY A 73 -8.21 -1.42 -3.06
N ASN A 74 -7.96 -0.31 -3.75
CA ASN A 74 -7.77 -0.28 -5.21
C ASN A 74 -6.65 -1.22 -5.67
N VAL A 75 -5.55 -1.31 -4.91
CA VAL A 75 -4.46 -2.24 -5.20
C VAL A 75 -4.91 -3.71 -5.21
N ALA A 76 -5.90 -4.07 -4.37
CA ALA A 76 -6.45 -5.44 -4.39
C ALA A 76 -7.26 -5.70 -5.65
N THR A 77 -8.07 -4.74 -6.11
CA THR A 77 -8.83 -4.86 -7.38
C THR A 77 -7.90 -4.89 -8.58
N ASP A 78 -6.87 -4.07 -8.59
CA ASP A 78 -5.87 -4.05 -9.68
C ASP A 78 -5.06 -5.35 -9.74
N ALA A 79 -4.60 -5.86 -8.60
CA ALA A 79 -3.88 -7.13 -8.55
C ALA A 79 -4.77 -8.29 -8.99
N ALA A 80 -6.05 -8.30 -8.61
CA ALA A 80 -7.00 -9.34 -8.99
C ALA A 80 -7.30 -9.34 -10.50
N LYS A 81 -7.60 -8.17 -11.08
CA LYS A 81 -7.79 -8.02 -12.53
C LYS A 81 -6.52 -8.42 -13.31
N THR A 82 -5.37 -7.98 -12.83
CA THR A 82 -4.08 -8.30 -13.45
C THR A 82 -3.82 -9.81 -13.42
N ALA A 83 -4.09 -10.50 -12.30
CA ALA A 83 -3.94 -11.95 -12.22
C ALA A 83 -4.84 -12.70 -13.22
N LEU A 84 -6.11 -12.27 -13.40
CA LEU A 84 -7.00 -12.82 -14.42
C LEU A 84 -6.44 -12.61 -15.83
N ARG A 85 -6.01 -11.40 -16.14
CA ARG A 85 -5.46 -11.03 -17.46
C ARG A 85 -4.17 -11.78 -17.80
N LEU A 86 -3.43 -12.23 -16.77
CA LEU A 86 -2.25 -13.07 -16.92
C LEU A 86 -2.56 -14.59 -17.02
N GLY A 87 -3.83 -14.97 -16.93
CA GLY A 87 -4.28 -16.35 -17.18
C GLY A 87 -4.67 -17.16 -15.96
N ALA A 88 -4.88 -16.54 -14.79
CA ALA A 88 -5.51 -17.24 -13.67
C ALA A 88 -6.93 -17.71 -14.04
N GLU A 89 -7.27 -18.96 -13.71
CA GLU A 89 -8.59 -19.53 -14.00
C GLU A 89 -9.66 -19.05 -13.00
N LYS A 90 -9.24 -18.80 -11.76
CA LYS A 90 -10.10 -18.34 -10.65
C LYS A 90 -9.37 -17.32 -9.82
N VAL A 91 -9.95 -16.14 -9.64
CA VAL A 91 -9.42 -15.11 -8.75
C VAL A 91 -10.50 -14.72 -7.73
N THR A 92 -10.15 -14.75 -6.44
CA THR A 92 -11.05 -14.37 -5.36
C THR A 92 -10.39 -13.34 -4.47
N ILE A 93 -11.04 -12.19 -4.26
CA ILE A 93 -10.66 -11.22 -3.24
C ILE A 93 -11.31 -11.64 -1.91
N LEU A 94 -10.53 -11.76 -0.84
CA LEU A 94 -11.01 -11.94 0.52
C LEU A 94 -10.95 -10.60 1.25
N TYR A 95 -12.11 -10.13 1.71
CA TYR A 95 -12.20 -8.88 2.44
C TYR A 95 -12.87 -9.08 3.80
N ARG A 96 -12.19 -8.60 4.86
CA ARG A 96 -12.60 -8.84 6.26
C ARG A 96 -13.82 -8.05 6.74
N ARG A 97 -14.29 -7.07 5.96
CA ARG A 97 -15.51 -6.26 6.24
C ARG A 97 -16.56 -6.48 5.14
N SER A 98 -17.65 -5.72 5.19
CA SER A 98 -18.67 -5.75 4.15
C SER A 98 -18.30 -4.85 2.95
N ARG A 99 -19.16 -4.87 1.94
CA ARG A 99 -19.00 -4.02 0.74
C ARG A 99 -19.01 -2.54 1.07
N GLU A 100 -19.79 -2.13 2.04
CA GLU A 100 -19.95 -0.73 2.45
C GLU A 100 -18.66 -0.16 3.08
N GLU A 101 -17.88 -0.99 3.74
CA GLU A 101 -16.61 -0.59 4.33
C GLU A 101 -15.40 -0.80 3.38
N MET A 102 -15.63 -1.27 2.16
CA MET A 102 -14.56 -1.51 1.20
C MET A 102 -13.99 -0.18 0.70
N PRO A 103 -12.66 0.09 0.90
CA PRO A 103 -12.09 1.38 0.53
C PRO A 103 -11.82 1.53 -0.98
N ALA A 104 -11.89 0.45 -1.75
CA ALA A 104 -11.77 0.51 -3.20
C ALA A 104 -12.93 1.28 -3.82
N ASN A 105 -12.66 2.01 -4.90
CA ASN A 105 -13.68 2.74 -5.63
C ASN A 105 -14.81 1.79 -6.11
N PRO A 106 -16.08 2.11 -5.87
CA PRO A 106 -17.20 1.21 -6.21
C PRO A 106 -17.24 0.80 -7.69
N TRP A 107 -16.80 1.69 -8.59
CA TRP A 107 -16.74 1.38 -10.02
C TRP A 107 -15.61 0.40 -10.35
N GLU A 108 -14.44 0.46 -9.68
CA GLU A 108 -13.34 -0.50 -9.86
C GLU A 108 -13.71 -1.88 -9.31
N VAL A 109 -14.44 -1.91 -8.18
CA VAL A 109 -14.99 -3.14 -7.61
C VAL A 109 -15.95 -3.79 -8.62
N LYS A 110 -16.85 -3.00 -9.21
CA LYS A 110 -17.79 -3.49 -10.22
C LYS A 110 -17.05 -3.99 -11.47
N GLU A 111 -16.06 -3.25 -11.96
CA GLU A 111 -15.25 -3.66 -13.09
C GLU A 111 -14.55 -5.00 -12.84
N ALA A 112 -13.98 -5.18 -11.65
CA ALA A 112 -13.36 -6.44 -11.29
C ALA A 112 -14.35 -7.61 -11.27
N GLU A 113 -15.56 -7.40 -10.72
CA GLU A 113 -16.65 -8.40 -10.76
C GLU A 113 -17.11 -8.71 -12.21
N ASP A 114 -17.23 -7.68 -13.05
CA ASP A 114 -17.63 -7.82 -14.46
C ASP A 114 -16.55 -8.59 -15.29
N GLU A 115 -15.27 -8.48 -14.92
CA GLU A 115 -14.17 -9.28 -15.49
C GLU A 115 -14.12 -10.72 -14.95
N GLY A 116 -14.89 -11.05 -13.92
CA GLY A 116 -14.97 -12.41 -13.35
C GLY A 116 -14.23 -12.60 -12.03
N VAL A 117 -13.73 -11.54 -11.40
CA VAL A 117 -13.19 -11.62 -10.03
C VAL A 117 -14.32 -11.89 -9.05
N LYS A 118 -14.17 -12.91 -8.22
CA LYS A 118 -15.08 -13.15 -7.10
C LYS A 118 -14.65 -12.34 -5.89
N ILE A 119 -15.59 -11.71 -5.20
CA ILE A 119 -15.30 -11.02 -3.93
C ILE A 119 -16.06 -11.71 -2.80
N GLU A 120 -15.34 -12.12 -1.78
CA GLU A 120 -15.90 -12.69 -0.56
C GLU A 120 -15.72 -11.72 0.60
N PHE A 121 -16.83 -11.19 1.06
CA PHE A 121 -16.90 -10.28 2.20
C PHE A 121 -17.00 -11.05 3.51
N LEU A 122 -16.61 -10.37 4.60
CA LEU A 122 -16.66 -10.92 5.96
C LEU A 122 -15.82 -12.21 6.10
N VAL A 123 -14.66 -12.24 5.43
CA VAL A 123 -13.71 -13.34 5.50
C VAL A 123 -12.31 -12.77 5.72
N ALA A 124 -11.60 -13.32 6.70
CA ALA A 124 -10.19 -12.99 6.95
C ALA A 124 -9.32 -14.26 6.89
N PRO A 125 -8.08 -14.15 6.39
CA PRO A 125 -7.11 -15.24 6.48
C PRO A 125 -6.62 -15.37 7.93
N LYS A 126 -6.47 -16.59 8.40
CA LYS A 126 -5.92 -16.93 9.71
C LYS A 126 -4.50 -17.51 9.58
N LYS A 127 -4.29 -18.34 8.56
CA LYS A 127 -3.03 -19.02 8.29
C LYS A 127 -2.94 -19.38 6.80
N ILE A 128 -1.75 -19.29 6.23
CA ILE A 128 -1.46 -19.80 4.88
C ILE A 128 -0.82 -21.18 5.03
N LEU A 129 -1.41 -22.17 4.38
CA LEU A 129 -0.99 -23.55 4.42
C LEU A 129 -0.15 -23.88 3.17
N GLY A 130 0.85 -24.72 3.32
CA GLY A 130 1.72 -25.10 2.23
C GLY A 130 2.13 -26.55 2.24
N GLU A 131 2.43 -27.03 1.04
CA GLU A 131 3.03 -28.36 0.82
C GLU A 131 4.34 -28.17 0.07
N ASN A 132 5.39 -28.87 0.48
CA ASN A 132 6.73 -28.79 -0.12
C ASN A 132 7.27 -27.35 -0.26
N GLY A 133 6.95 -26.46 0.71
CA GLY A 133 7.39 -25.08 0.72
C GLY A 133 6.63 -24.14 -0.22
N ARG A 134 5.53 -24.60 -0.84
CA ARG A 134 4.66 -23.82 -1.72
C ARG A 134 3.26 -23.73 -1.13
N VAL A 135 2.58 -22.61 -1.34
CA VAL A 135 1.19 -22.44 -0.89
C VAL A 135 0.28 -23.45 -1.57
N SER A 136 -0.61 -24.05 -0.78
CA SER A 136 -1.63 -25.00 -1.26
C SER A 136 -3.04 -24.63 -0.80
N ALA A 137 -3.17 -23.91 0.32
CA ALA A 137 -4.45 -23.48 0.85
C ALA A 137 -4.31 -22.29 1.79
N VAL A 138 -5.44 -21.64 2.12
CA VAL A 138 -5.54 -20.66 3.21
C VAL A 138 -6.64 -21.10 4.17
N GLU A 139 -6.30 -21.17 5.45
CA GLU A 139 -7.28 -21.27 6.52
C GLU A 139 -7.86 -19.88 6.75
N CYS A 140 -9.16 -19.75 6.61
CA CYS A 140 -9.94 -18.54 6.76
C CYS A 140 -10.86 -18.61 7.97
N VAL A 141 -11.30 -17.47 8.46
CA VAL A 141 -12.33 -17.33 9.49
C VAL A 141 -13.38 -16.34 9.01
N ARG A 142 -14.66 -16.62 9.33
CA ARG A 142 -15.72 -15.66 9.05
C ARG A 142 -15.69 -14.53 10.05
N MET A 143 -16.12 -13.35 9.59
CA MET A 143 -16.09 -12.13 10.38
C MET A 143 -17.53 -11.64 10.59
N GLN A 144 -17.76 -10.97 11.69
CA GLN A 144 -18.91 -10.11 11.92
C GLN A 144 -18.47 -8.66 12.15
N LEU A 145 -19.35 -7.72 11.94
CA LEU A 145 -19.05 -6.31 12.13
C LEU A 145 -19.50 -5.85 13.52
N GLY A 146 -18.58 -5.22 14.23
CA GLY A 146 -18.83 -4.59 15.52
C GLY A 146 -19.06 -3.09 15.39
N GLU A 147 -18.66 -2.35 16.41
CA GLU A 147 -18.73 -0.89 16.46
C GLU A 147 -17.75 -0.22 15.49
N LEU A 148 -17.87 1.09 15.30
CA LEU A 148 -16.97 1.87 14.48
C LEU A 148 -15.57 1.91 15.11
N ASP A 149 -14.55 1.77 14.29
CA ASP A 149 -13.16 1.99 14.67
C ASP A 149 -12.75 3.47 14.43
N GLU A 150 -11.51 3.82 14.74
CA GLU A 150 -10.94 5.17 14.57
C GLU A 150 -10.99 5.66 13.11
N SER A 151 -11.04 4.76 12.14
CA SER A 151 -11.20 5.09 10.72
C SER A 151 -12.65 5.34 10.29
N GLY A 152 -13.62 5.28 11.22
CA GLY A 152 -15.03 5.44 10.95
C GLY A 152 -15.69 4.22 10.28
N ARG A 153 -15.00 3.07 10.18
CA ARG A 153 -15.52 1.82 9.61
C ARG A 153 -15.80 0.82 10.73
N ARG A 154 -16.79 -0.06 10.52
CA ARG A 154 -17.12 -1.08 11.51
C ARG A 154 -15.96 -2.07 11.70
N LYS A 155 -15.60 -2.32 12.96
CA LYS A 155 -14.49 -3.21 13.33
C LYS A 155 -14.82 -4.65 12.97
N PRO A 156 -13.96 -5.37 12.22
CA PRO A 156 -14.18 -6.78 11.93
C PRO A 156 -13.82 -7.62 13.15
N ILE A 157 -14.74 -8.48 13.57
CA ILE A 157 -14.60 -9.38 14.74
C ILE A 157 -14.65 -10.83 14.22
N PRO A 158 -13.65 -11.67 14.50
CA PRO A 158 -13.69 -13.07 14.12
C PRO A 158 -14.83 -13.83 14.82
N MET A 159 -15.50 -14.70 14.08
CA MET A 159 -16.51 -15.60 14.61
C MET A 159 -15.84 -16.93 15.00
N GLU A 160 -15.77 -17.22 16.29
CA GLU A 160 -15.19 -18.46 16.80
C GLU A 160 -15.89 -19.69 16.22
N GLY A 161 -15.12 -20.72 15.85
CA GLY A 161 -15.62 -21.98 15.29
C GLY A 161 -16.14 -21.88 13.85
N SER A 162 -15.88 -20.76 13.16
CA SER A 162 -16.28 -20.57 11.76
C SER A 162 -15.12 -20.75 10.77
N GLU A 163 -14.03 -21.36 11.22
CA GLU A 163 -12.85 -21.61 10.41
C GLU A 163 -13.18 -22.56 9.25
N PHE A 164 -12.59 -22.28 8.10
CA PHE A 164 -12.67 -23.14 6.92
C PHE A 164 -11.42 -22.99 6.05
N THR A 165 -11.12 -24.03 5.29
CA THR A 165 -9.97 -24.05 4.40
C THR A 165 -10.40 -23.82 2.96
N ARG A 166 -9.59 -23.05 2.21
CA ARG A 166 -9.76 -22.83 0.79
C ARG A 166 -8.48 -23.17 0.05
N GLU A 167 -8.57 -24.09 -0.90
CA GLU A 167 -7.45 -24.46 -1.77
C GLU A 167 -7.13 -23.33 -2.77
N MET A 168 -5.84 -23.09 -2.97
CA MET A 168 -5.29 -22.18 -3.96
C MET A 168 -3.81 -22.47 -4.17
N ASP A 169 -3.26 -21.95 -5.23
CA ASP A 169 -1.85 -22.10 -5.59
C ASP A 169 -1.07 -20.78 -5.61
N MET A 170 -1.75 -19.65 -5.38
CA MET A 170 -1.14 -18.34 -5.24
C MET A 170 -1.93 -17.43 -4.29
N VAL A 171 -1.20 -16.66 -3.48
CA VAL A 171 -1.76 -15.62 -2.59
C VAL A 171 -1.11 -14.28 -2.88
N ILE A 172 -1.93 -13.25 -3.11
CA ILE A 172 -1.47 -11.87 -3.28
C ILE A 172 -1.92 -11.04 -2.07
N LEU A 173 -0.96 -10.48 -1.33
CA LEU A 173 -1.22 -9.67 -0.14
C LEU A 173 -1.36 -8.20 -0.51
N ALA A 174 -2.58 -7.65 -0.41
CA ALA A 174 -2.94 -6.26 -0.71
C ALA A 174 -3.51 -5.55 0.53
N ILE A 175 -2.77 -5.58 1.64
CA ILE A 175 -3.25 -5.20 2.98
C ILE A 175 -2.86 -3.79 3.42
N GLY A 176 -2.28 -3.01 2.55
CA GLY A 176 -1.89 -1.63 2.76
C GLY A 176 -0.46 -1.34 2.31
N GLU A 177 -0.19 -0.07 2.23
CA GLU A 177 1.04 0.52 1.76
C GLU A 177 1.56 1.51 2.78
N ALA A 178 2.85 1.74 2.79
CA ALA A 178 3.49 2.73 3.64
C ALA A 178 4.64 3.41 2.89
N PRO A 179 5.02 4.63 3.24
CA PRO A 179 6.21 5.25 2.71
C PRO A 179 7.47 4.55 3.25
N ASP A 180 8.50 4.45 2.43
CA ASP A 180 9.84 4.06 2.90
C ASP A 180 10.62 5.30 3.32
N LEU A 181 10.72 5.53 4.62
CA LEU A 181 11.27 6.73 5.23
C LEU A 181 12.57 6.48 6.00
N GLU A 182 13.18 5.28 5.87
CA GLU A 182 14.39 4.91 6.60
C GLU A 182 15.58 5.83 6.31
N PHE A 183 15.55 6.57 5.19
CA PHE A 183 16.58 7.51 4.78
C PHE A 183 16.46 8.90 5.44
N LEU A 184 15.33 9.19 6.08
CA LEU A 184 15.09 10.50 6.68
C LEU A 184 15.91 10.70 7.96
N PRO A 185 16.40 11.92 8.20
CA PRO A 185 16.98 12.27 9.49
C PRO A 185 15.92 12.25 10.61
N LYS A 186 16.36 11.96 11.84
CA LYS A 186 15.49 11.82 13.01
C LYS A 186 14.77 13.11 13.42
N GLU A 187 15.23 14.23 12.93
CA GLU A 187 14.69 15.57 13.15
C GLU A 187 13.37 15.78 12.38
N ILE A 188 13.09 14.96 11.37
CA ILE A 188 11.81 14.97 10.67
C ILE A 188 10.82 14.13 11.45
N GLU A 189 9.80 14.79 11.98
CA GLU A 189 8.73 14.12 12.72
C GLU A 189 7.82 13.32 11.77
N LEU A 190 7.36 12.18 12.28
CA LEU A 190 6.37 11.36 11.62
C LEU A 190 5.03 11.45 12.35
N SER A 191 3.94 11.34 11.61
CA SER A 191 2.59 11.22 12.14
C SER A 191 2.39 9.84 12.80
N GLU A 192 1.32 9.66 13.57
CA GLU A 192 1.02 8.40 14.27
C GLU A 192 0.86 7.20 13.32
N ASP A 193 0.44 7.44 12.08
CA ASP A 193 0.30 6.44 11.01
C ASP A 193 1.61 6.13 10.25
N GLY A 194 2.73 6.78 10.64
CA GLY A 194 4.05 6.57 10.06
C GLY A 194 4.31 7.33 8.76
N THR A 195 3.46 8.31 8.41
CA THR A 195 3.69 9.24 7.29
C THR A 195 4.52 10.45 7.75
N VAL A 196 5.00 11.28 6.82
CA VAL A 196 5.75 12.49 7.15
C VAL A 196 4.79 13.55 7.68
N TRP A 197 5.06 14.06 8.90
CA TRP A 197 4.32 15.19 9.42
C TRP A 197 4.72 16.48 8.69
N VAL A 198 3.71 17.28 8.32
CA VAL A 198 3.92 18.60 7.70
C VAL A 198 2.93 19.62 8.25
N ASN A 199 3.29 20.88 8.16
CA ASN A 199 2.32 21.97 8.28
C ASN A 199 1.34 21.90 7.11
N PRO A 200 0.03 21.77 7.32
CA PRO A 200 -0.95 21.54 6.24
C PRO A 200 -1.13 22.72 5.29
N ILE A 201 -0.63 23.92 5.65
CA ILE A 201 -0.70 25.12 4.82
C ILE A 201 0.55 25.27 3.95
N THR A 202 1.73 25.02 4.55
CA THR A 202 3.01 25.25 3.88
C THR A 202 3.65 24.00 3.31
N MET A 203 3.18 22.82 3.68
CA MET A 203 3.82 21.53 3.37
C MET A 203 5.25 21.42 3.94
N GLU A 204 5.67 22.32 4.85
CA GLU A 204 6.97 22.24 5.53
C GLU A 204 6.95 21.19 6.64
N THR A 205 8.01 20.41 6.74
CA THR A 205 8.21 19.43 7.80
C THR A 205 8.66 20.09 9.08
N SER A 206 8.92 19.32 10.14
CA SER A 206 9.56 19.79 11.37
C SER A 206 11.01 20.29 11.15
N LEU A 207 11.65 19.94 10.03
CA LEU A 207 13.00 20.38 9.68
C LEU A 207 12.92 21.55 8.68
N GLN A 208 13.42 22.71 9.08
CA GLN A 208 13.40 23.93 8.28
C GLN A 208 14.01 23.74 6.88
N GLY A 209 13.32 24.24 5.85
CA GLY A 209 13.73 24.12 4.46
C GLY A 209 13.47 22.75 3.84
N VAL A 210 12.86 21.83 4.59
CA VAL A 210 12.42 20.53 4.11
C VAL A 210 10.91 20.49 4.03
N PHE A 211 10.40 20.11 2.88
CA PHE A 211 8.98 20.03 2.56
C PHE A 211 8.63 18.61 2.14
N ALA A 212 7.38 18.21 2.31
CA ALA A 212 6.91 16.91 1.84
C ALA A 212 5.48 17.01 1.28
N GLY A 213 5.10 16.06 0.43
CA GLY A 213 3.75 16.03 -0.14
C GLY A 213 3.41 14.71 -0.83
N GLY A 214 2.15 14.60 -1.25
CA GLY A 214 1.59 13.37 -1.81
C GLY A 214 1.48 12.26 -0.77
N ASP A 215 1.46 11.00 -1.22
CA ASP A 215 1.18 9.85 -0.37
C ASP A 215 2.21 9.65 0.76
N ALA A 216 3.41 10.23 0.65
CA ALA A 216 4.37 10.25 1.75
C ALA A 216 3.84 10.99 3.00
N VAL A 217 2.86 11.88 2.83
CA VAL A 217 2.21 12.71 3.88
C VAL A 217 0.82 12.20 4.21
N THR A 218 0.02 11.85 3.20
CA THR A 218 -1.40 11.49 3.37
C THR A 218 -1.65 10.00 3.53
N GLY A 219 -0.64 9.14 3.32
CA GLY A 219 -0.87 7.76 2.96
C GLY A 219 -1.43 7.66 1.52
N PRO A 220 -1.79 6.45 1.04
CA PRO A 220 -2.34 6.26 -0.30
C PRO A 220 -3.59 7.10 -0.53
N ALA A 221 -3.53 8.04 -1.49
CA ALA A 221 -4.58 9.00 -1.78
C ALA A 221 -4.75 9.21 -3.29
N SER A 222 -5.40 10.30 -3.70
CA SER A 222 -5.64 10.59 -5.11
C SER A 222 -4.52 11.39 -5.78
N VAL A 223 -4.38 11.22 -7.10
CA VAL A 223 -3.46 12.02 -7.92
C VAL A 223 -3.73 13.52 -7.78
N ILE A 224 -4.99 13.93 -7.61
CA ILE A 224 -5.39 15.35 -7.45
C ILE A 224 -4.82 15.91 -6.14
N GLU A 225 -4.88 15.13 -5.05
CA GLU A 225 -4.31 15.54 -3.76
C GLU A 225 -2.79 15.64 -3.82
N ALA A 226 -2.12 14.70 -4.48
CA ALA A 226 -0.68 14.76 -4.70
C ALA A 226 -0.26 15.99 -5.53
N ILE A 227 -1.00 16.33 -6.61
CA ILE A 227 -0.77 17.53 -7.41
C ILE A 227 -0.96 18.81 -6.56
N ARG A 228 -2.01 18.86 -5.75
CA ARG A 228 -2.29 19.98 -4.85
C ARG A 228 -1.14 20.17 -3.85
N ALA A 229 -0.72 19.11 -3.19
CA ALA A 229 0.39 19.14 -2.22
C ALA A 229 1.68 19.66 -2.88
N GLY A 230 2.01 19.16 -4.07
CA GLY A 230 3.18 19.63 -4.84
C GLY A 230 3.13 21.11 -5.20
N LYS A 231 1.96 21.64 -5.60
CA LYS A 231 1.78 23.07 -5.87
C LYS A 231 1.94 23.92 -4.62
N CYS A 232 1.28 23.55 -3.52
CA CYS A 232 1.44 24.23 -2.23
C CYS A 232 2.90 24.24 -1.76
N ALA A 233 3.59 23.11 -1.85
CA ALA A 233 4.99 23.02 -1.48
C ALA A 233 5.87 23.90 -2.36
N ALA A 234 5.62 23.96 -3.68
CA ALA A 234 6.39 24.79 -4.59
C ALA A 234 6.29 26.30 -4.25
N GLU A 235 5.08 26.79 -3.96
CA GLU A 235 4.87 28.18 -3.51
C GLU A 235 5.57 28.45 -2.17
N SER A 236 5.50 27.53 -1.24
CA SER A 236 6.15 27.66 0.07
C SER A 236 7.66 27.62 -0.03
N ILE A 237 8.22 26.76 -0.87
CA ILE A 237 9.65 26.68 -1.16
C ILE A 237 10.13 28.00 -1.79
N GLU A 238 9.39 28.55 -2.75
CA GLU A 238 9.74 29.84 -3.36
C GLU A 238 9.80 30.96 -2.32
N ASN A 239 8.81 31.03 -1.42
CA ASN A 239 8.78 32.03 -0.35
C ASN A 239 9.95 31.82 0.65
N TYR A 240 10.23 30.58 1.00
CA TYR A 240 11.38 30.23 1.85
C TYR A 240 12.70 30.68 1.22
N LEU A 241 12.94 30.37 -0.06
CA LEU A 241 14.16 30.76 -0.76
C LEU A 241 14.32 32.28 -0.88
N LYS A 242 13.23 33.03 -1.13
CA LYS A 242 13.23 34.49 -1.12
C LYS A 242 13.63 35.06 0.25
N SER A 243 13.21 34.43 1.34
CA SER A 243 13.57 34.85 2.69
C SER A 243 15.04 34.66 3.05
N LEU A 244 15.75 33.76 2.36
CA LEU A 244 17.18 33.50 2.55
C LEU A 244 18.08 34.46 1.77
N GLY A 245 17.56 35.11 0.71
CA GLY A 245 18.31 35.97 -0.18
C GLY A 245 18.09 37.47 0.03
N GLY A 246 17.36 37.84 1.12
CA GLY A 246 17.06 39.24 1.49
C GLY A 246 18.06 39.85 2.45
#